data_1ed39dcd01c30cf4d06a4809164d494e
#
_entry.id   1ed39dcd01c30cf4d06a4809164d494e
#
_cell.length_a   1.000
_cell.length_b   1.000
_cell.length_c   1.000
_cell.angle_alpha   90.00
_cell.angle_beta   90.00
_cell.angle_gamma   90.00
#
_symmetry.space_group_name_H-M   'P 1'
#
loop_
_entity.id
_entity.type
_entity.pdbx_description
1 polymer ?
#
loop_
_entity_poly.entity_id
_entity_poly.type
_entity_poly.pdbx_seq_one_letter_code
_entity_poly.pdbx_strand_id
1 'polypeptide(L)'
;MAAVAAAVVFAAVAAVLAVLLASEDDTSEDLRTAAGQFAEVLVTYDHTDPDLHREAVVERTTASFASEYESAFEQGLGQLITDLEASSRGFVKDVFVTDVQQGQALAIVVLDVESDGSAGPRRLFDVYVRLTMIEVEGAWLIDDVTDLSFGAGSGTGPDVTSDTTASTSTSVP
;
A
#
# COMPACT_ATOMS: atom_id res chain seq x y z
N MET A 1 29.94 32.12 37.58
CA MET A 1 29.68 30.67 37.71
C MET A 1 28.28 30.29 37.17
N ALA A 2 27.22 31.05 37.49
CA ALA A 2 25.84 30.76 37.03
C ALA A 2 25.66 30.79 35.49
N ALA A 3 26.34 31.70 34.78
CA ALA A 3 26.23 31.83 33.32
C ALA A 3 26.84 30.62 32.55
N VAL A 4 27.92 30.02 33.09
CA VAL A 4 28.54 28.85 32.48
C VAL A 4 27.68 27.59 32.65
N ALA A 5 27.02 27.43 33.79
CA ALA A 5 26.11 26.32 34.05
C ALA A 5 24.87 26.37 33.13
N ALA A 6 24.32 27.55 32.88
CA ALA A 6 23.19 27.72 31.96
C ALA A 6 23.58 27.40 30.51
N ALA A 7 24.76 27.79 30.06
CA ALA A 7 25.22 27.46 28.70
C ALA A 7 25.44 25.96 28.46
N VAL A 8 25.94 25.22 29.47
CA VAL A 8 26.12 23.77 29.40
C VAL A 8 24.77 23.03 29.34
N VAL A 9 23.80 23.46 30.11
CA VAL A 9 22.45 22.88 30.09
C VAL A 9 21.76 23.15 28.75
N PHE A 10 21.89 24.36 28.19
CA PHE A 10 21.33 24.66 26.86
C PHE A 10 21.97 23.84 25.73
N ALA A 11 23.30 23.65 25.77
CA ALA A 11 24.00 22.83 24.80
C ALA A 11 23.61 21.34 24.90
N ALA A 12 23.41 20.83 26.12
CA ALA A 12 22.94 19.45 26.31
C ALA A 12 21.51 19.23 25.81
N VAL A 13 20.61 20.15 26.09
CA VAL A 13 19.21 20.10 25.59
C VAL A 13 19.17 20.20 24.06
N ALA A 14 19.95 21.09 23.46
CA ALA A 14 20.04 21.22 22.01
C ALA A 14 20.60 19.96 21.34
N ALA A 15 21.59 19.30 21.95
CA ALA A 15 22.17 18.06 21.44
C ALA A 15 21.16 16.89 21.52
N VAL A 16 20.41 16.78 22.62
CA VAL A 16 19.35 15.76 22.76
C VAL A 16 18.23 16.00 21.77
N LEU A 17 17.81 17.26 21.57
CA LEU A 17 16.77 17.60 20.60
C LEU A 17 17.22 17.31 19.17
N ALA A 18 18.48 17.60 18.82
CA ALA A 18 19.03 17.28 17.51
C ALA A 18 19.09 15.78 17.24
N VAL A 19 19.42 14.97 18.22
CA VAL A 19 19.42 13.50 18.11
C VAL A 19 18.00 12.97 17.94
N LEU A 20 17.03 13.49 18.68
CA LEU A 20 15.63 13.08 18.55
C LEU A 20 15.04 13.43 17.17
N LEU A 21 15.33 14.64 16.66
CA LEU A 21 14.88 15.04 15.32
C LEU A 21 15.54 14.22 14.20
N ALA A 22 16.83 13.90 14.34
CA ALA A 22 17.53 13.06 13.36
C ALA A 22 16.97 11.62 13.35
N SER A 23 16.57 11.09 14.50
CA SER A 23 15.97 9.75 14.60
C SER A 23 14.58 9.66 13.97
N GLU A 24 13.79 10.75 13.97
CA GLU A 24 12.49 10.79 13.30
C GLU A 24 12.62 10.80 11.77
N ASP A 25 13.63 11.47 11.23
CA ASP A 25 13.90 11.49 9.79
C ASP A 25 14.35 10.11 9.28
N ASP A 26 15.27 9.44 9.99
CA ASP A 26 15.76 8.10 9.66
C ASP A 26 14.61 7.07 9.70
N THR A 27 13.77 7.09 10.74
CA THR A 27 12.60 6.20 10.86
C THR A 27 11.61 6.40 9.70
N SER A 28 11.40 7.64 9.28
CA SER A 28 10.51 7.95 8.17
C SER A 28 11.04 7.47 6.81
N GLU A 29 12.35 7.48 6.62
CA GLU A 29 13.00 6.99 5.40
C GLU A 29 12.97 5.46 5.33
N ASP A 30 13.25 4.78 6.45
CA ASP A 30 13.14 3.33 6.57
C ASP A 30 11.72 2.84 6.29
N LEU A 31 10.71 3.52 6.84
CA LEU A 31 9.30 3.24 6.56
C LEU A 31 8.94 3.39 5.08
N ARG A 32 9.36 4.49 4.45
CA ARG A 32 9.11 4.70 3.01
C ARG A 32 9.76 3.61 2.17
N THR A 33 10.98 3.26 2.51
CA THR A 33 11.74 2.22 1.82
C THR A 33 11.05 0.86 1.97
N ALA A 34 10.68 0.46 3.18
CA ALA A 34 10.00 -0.81 3.44
C ALA A 34 8.64 -0.87 2.74
N ALA A 35 7.83 0.21 2.82
CA ALA A 35 6.53 0.29 2.18
C ALA A 35 6.63 0.21 0.65
N GLY A 36 7.56 0.95 0.04
CA GLY A 36 7.78 0.93 -1.40
C GLY A 36 8.24 -0.42 -1.91
N GLN A 37 9.23 -1.02 -1.25
CA GLN A 37 9.74 -2.35 -1.60
C GLN A 37 8.65 -3.43 -1.49
N PHE A 38 7.86 -3.39 -0.41
CA PHE A 38 6.77 -4.34 -0.26
C PHE A 38 5.70 -4.17 -1.34
N ALA A 39 5.27 -2.94 -1.64
CA ALA A 39 4.27 -2.69 -2.67
C ALA A 39 4.72 -3.17 -4.07
N GLU A 40 6.01 -3.00 -4.39
CA GLU A 40 6.59 -3.53 -5.62
C GLU A 40 6.57 -5.08 -5.62
N VAL A 41 6.98 -5.72 -4.52
CA VAL A 41 6.95 -7.18 -4.36
C VAL A 41 5.52 -7.71 -4.48
N LEU A 42 4.55 -7.05 -3.83
CA LEU A 42 3.15 -7.48 -3.81
C LEU A 42 2.55 -7.62 -5.22
N VAL A 43 2.91 -6.72 -6.13
CA VAL A 43 2.35 -6.68 -7.48
C VAL A 43 3.28 -7.27 -8.54
N THR A 44 4.49 -7.72 -8.16
CA THR A 44 5.46 -8.31 -9.09
C THR A 44 5.49 -9.83 -8.93
N TYR A 45 5.06 -10.54 -9.95
CA TYR A 45 5.05 -12.01 -9.97
C TYR A 45 5.22 -12.56 -11.38
N ASP A 46 5.64 -13.82 -11.47
CA ASP A 46 5.79 -14.58 -12.71
C ASP A 46 5.05 -15.91 -12.57
N HIS A 47 4.24 -16.25 -13.56
CA HIS A 47 3.46 -17.49 -13.59
C HIS A 47 4.33 -18.75 -13.63
N THR A 48 5.60 -18.64 -14.04
CA THR A 48 6.54 -19.77 -14.06
C THR A 48 7.05 -20.16 -12.69
N ASP A 49 7.02 -19.23 -11.72
CA ASP A 49 7.43 -19.48 -10.33
C ASP A 49 6.58 -18.66 -9.34
N PRO A 50 5.31 -19.00 -9.16
CA PRO A 50 4.44 -18.28 -8.23
C PRO A 50 4.84 -18.46 -6.75
N ASP A 51 5.54 -19.55 -6.41
CA ASP A 51 6.02 -19.79 -5.04
C ASP A 51 7.09 -18.79 -4.63
N LEU A 52 7.97 -18.37 -5.53
CA LEU A 52 8.97 -17.33 -5.27
C LEU A 52 8.30 -16.01 -4.88
N HIS A 53 7.21 -15.65 -5.55
CA HIS A 53 6.42 -14.47 -5.19
C HIS A 53 5.80 -14.61 -3.79
N ARG A 54 5.18 -15.76 -3.50
CA ARG A 54 4.60 -16.05 -2.18
C ARG A 54 5.63 -15.87 -1.05
N GLU A 55 6.81 -16.47 -1.21
CA GLU A 55 7.89 -16.37 -0.24
C GLU A 55 8.34 -14.92 -0.03
N ALA A 56 8.51 -14.17 -1.12
CA ALA A 56 8.93 -12.77 -1.07
C ALA A 56 7.92 -11.85 -0.35
N VAL A 57 6.61 -12.13 -0.46
CA VAL A 57 5.56 -11.42 0.27
C VAL A 57 5.60 -11.80 1.75
N VAL A 58 5.61 -13.09 2.08
CA VAL A 58 5.58 -13.60 3.46
C VAL A 58 6.76 -13.09 4.29
N GLU A 59 7.96 -13.04 3.70
CA GLU A 59 9.17 -12.57 4.37
C GLU A 59 9.06 -11.13 4.92
N ARG A 60 8.18 -10.31 4.35
CA ARG A 60 8.03 -8.87 4.67
C ARG A 60 6.79 -8.55 5.48
N THR A 61 6.09 -9.56 5.98
CA THR A 61 4.79 -9.39 6.62
C THR A 61 4.80 -9.90 8.05
N THR A 62 3.82 -9.47 8.85
CA THR A 62 3.59 -10.06 10.18
C THR A 62 3.13 -11.52 10.05
N ALA A 63 3.31 -12.30 11.10
CA ALA A 63 2.87 -13.70 11.11
C ALA A 63 1.35 -13.84 10.86
N SER A 64 0.55 -12.84 11.27
CA SER A 64 -0.89 -12.81 11.01
C SER A 64 -1.17 -12.68 9.53
N PHE A 65 -0.62 -11.66 8.88
CA PHE A 65 -0.81 -11.42 7.46
C PHE A 65 -0.21 -12.56 6.61
N ALA A 66 0.98 -13.05 6.97
CA ALA A 66 1.61 -14.19 6.31
C ALA A 66 0.67 -15.41 6.26
N SER A 67 0.06 -15.77 7.39
CA SER A 67 -0.86 -16.90 7.47
C SER A 67 -2.12 -16.73 6.60
N GLU A 68 -2.67 -15.49 6.55
CA GLU A 68 -3.82 -15.17 5.71
C GLU A 68 -3.46 -15.23 4.22
N TYR A 69 -2.30 -14.67 3.87
CA TYR A 69 -1.80 -14.66 2.50
C TYR A 69 -1.49 -16.08 1.99
N GLU A 70 -0.81 -16.90 2.78
CA GLU A 70 -0.54 -18.31 2.46
C GLU A 70 -1.83 -19.09 2.26
N SER A 71 -2.80 -18.89 3.15
CA SER A 71 -4.11 -19.51 3.01
C SER A 71 -4.82 -19.13 1.71
N ALA A 72 -4.81 -17.86 1.34
CA ALA A 72 -5.38 -17.38 0.08
C ALA A 72 -4.63 -17.93 -1.14
N PHE A 73 -3.30 -18.03 -1.04
CA PHE A 73 -2.45 -18.59 -2.07
C PHE A 73 -2.76 -20.06 -2.34
N GLU A 74 -2.87 -20.88 -1.29
CA GLU A 74 -3.23 -22.28 -1.35
C GLU A 74 -4.67 -22.51 -1.82
N GLN A 75 -5.60 -21.60 -1.48
CA GLN A 75 -7.01 -21.68 -1.89
C GLN A 75 -7.25 -21.33 -3.35
N GLY A 76 -6.24 -20.94 -4.10
CA GLY A 76 -6.35 -20.82 -5.54
C GLY A 76 -5.63 -19.62 -6.18
N LEU A 77 -5.07 -18.68 -5.41
CA LEU A 77 -4.36 -17.56 -6.00
C LEU A 77 -3.15 -18.03 -6.83
N GLY A 78 -2.32 -18.93 -6.29
CA GLY A 78 -1.18 -19.51 -7.00
C GLY A 78 -1.60 -20.27 -8.27
N GLN A 79 -2.67 -21.05 -8.18
CA GLN A 79 -3.23 -21.75 -9.34
C GLN A 79 -3.74 -20.78 -10.41
N LEU A 80 -4.42 -19.70 -9.99
CA LEU A 80 -4.94 -18.68 -10.91
C LEU A 80 -3.84 -17.99 -11.68
N ILE A 81 -2.74 -17.63 -11.01
CA ILE A 81 -1.54 -17.03 -11.63
C ILE A 81 -1.00 -17.96 -12.74
N THR A 82 -0.88 -19.24 -12.44
CA THR A 82 -0.39 -20.26 -13.38
C THR A 82 -1.35 -20.48 -14.53
N ASP A 83 -2.65 -20.66 -14.28
CA ASP A 83 -3.66 -20.97 -15.30
C ASP A 83 -3.88 -19.81 -16.29
N LEU A 84 -3.72 -18.57 -15.80
CA LEU A 84 -3.80 -17.37 -16.65
C LEU A 84 -2.47 -17.04 -17.35
N GLU A 85 -1.40 -17.80 -17.09
CA GLU A 85 -0.03 -17.47 -17.53
C GLU A 85 0.33 -16.02 -17.14
N ALA A 86 -0.13 -15.58 -15.96
CA ALA A 86 -0.10 -14.19 -15.57
C ALA A 86 1.26 -13.80 -14.99
N SER A 87 1.87 -12.76 -15.56
CA SER A 87 3.07 -12.11 -15.04
C SER A 87 2.81 -10.63 -14.85
N SER A 88 3.37 -10.04 -13.81
CA SER A 88 3.16 -8.65 -13.47
C SER A 88 4.43 -8.01 -12.93
N ARG A 89 4.54 -6.70 -13.10
CA ARG A 89 5.61 -5.87 -12.55
C ARG A 89 5.07 -4.53 -12.07
N GLY A 90 5.44 -4.14 -10.86
CA GLY A 90 5.16 -2.85 -10.28
C GLY A 90 6.30 -1.85 -10.44
N PHE A 91 5.94 -0.57 -10.51
CA PHE A 91 6.88 0.56 -10.53
C PHE A 91 6.38 1.60 -9.55
N VAL A 92 7.05 1.69 -8.40
CA VAL A 92 6.68 2.66 -7.36
C VAL A 92 6.99 4.08 -7.85
N LYS A 93 6.00 4.97 -7.72
CA LYS A 93 6.09 6.39 -8.08
C LYS A 93 6.29 7.26 -6.85
N ASP A 94 5.47 7.04 -5.84
CA ASP A 94 5.48 7.82 -4.60
C ASP A 94 5.10 6.96 -3.39
N VAL A 95 5.62 7.33 -2.22
CA VAL A 95 5.28 6.74 -0.93
C VAL A 95 4.96 7.85 0.07
N PHE A 96 3.75 7.86 0.58
CA PHE A 96 3.29 8.78 1.60
C PHE A 96 3.15 8.03 2.92
N VAL A 97 3.92 8.42 3.93
CA VAL A 97 3.81 7.88 5.28
C VAL A 97 2.95 8.83 6.10
N THR A 98 1.96 8.28 6.77
CA THR A 98 1.06 9.00 7.68
C THR A 98 0.94 8.25 9.00
N ASP A 99 0.60 8.95 10.08
CA ASP A 99 0.32 8.33 11.38
C ASP A 99 1.37 7.35 11.89
N VAL A 100 2.60 7.84 12.13
CA VAL A 100 3.61 7.05 12.83
C VAL A 100 3.40 7.19 14.33
N GLN A 101 2.89 6.15 15.00
CA GLN A 101 2.62 6.17 16.42
C GLN A 101 2.93 4.81 17.07
N GLN A 102 3.73 4.84 18.13
CA GLN A 102 3.96 3.67 19.01
C GLN A 102 4.33 2.37 18.28
N GLY A 103 5.20 2.45 17.28
CA GLY A 103 5.62 1.27 16.49
C GLY A 103 4.57 0.80 15.47
N GLN A 104 3.59 1.64 15.15
CA GLN A 104 2.66 1.45 14.04
C GLN A 104 2.75 2.61 13.07
N ALA A 105 2.56 2.32 11.80
CA ALA A 105 2.54 3.32 10.75
C ALA A 105 1.52 2.96 9.66
N LEU A 106 1.03 4.00 8.99
CA LEU A 106 0.21 3.89 7.81
C LEU A 106 0.98 4.48 6.63
N ALA A 107 1.09 3.72 5.55
CA ALA A 107 1.67 4.19 4.30
C ALA A 107 0.66 4.08 3.14
N ILE A 108 0.71 5.03 2.22
CA ILE A 108 0.02 4.96 0.94
C ILE A 108 1.10 4.94 -0.14
N VAL A 109 1.13 3.88 -0.93
CA VAL A 109 2.05 3.72 -2.05
C VAL A 109 1.28 3.94 -3.35
N VAL A 110 1.84 4.77 -4.22
CA VAL A 110 1.34 4.99 -5.59
C VAL A 110 2.29 4.29 -6.55
N LEU A 111 1.74 3.41 -7.40
CA LEU A 111 2.54 2.64 -8.33
C LEU A 111 1.83 2.48 -9.68
N ASP A 112 2.60 2.27 -10.73
CA ASP A 112 2.11 1.79 -12.02
C ASP A 112 2.32 0.27 -12.08
N VAL A 113 1.40 -0.46 -12.71
CA VAL A 113 1.46 -1.90 -12.85
C VAL A 113 1.36 -2.28 -14.31
N GLU A 114 2.33 -3.05 -14.79
CA GLU A 114 2.29 -3.69 -16.09
C GLU A 114 2.07 -5.18 -15.90
N SER A 115 1.09 -5.75 -16.56
CA SER A 115 0.82 -7.20 -16.51
C SER A 115 0.61 -7.76 -17.89
N ASP A 116 0.96 -9.04 -18.06
CA ASP A 116 0.73 -9.84 -19.24
C ASP A 116 0.16 -11.21 -18.83
N GLY A 117 -0.53 -11.86 -19.75
CA GLY A 117 -1.11 -13.18 -19.52
C GLY A 117 -2.01 -13.59 -20.69
N SER A 118 -2.75 -14.67 -20.53
CA SER A 118 -3.65 -15.23 -21.55
C SER A 118 -4.68 -14.24 -22.10
N ALA A 119 -5.01 -13.17 -21.35
CA ALA A 119 -5.92 -12.09 -21.76
C ALA A 119 -5.19 -10.93 -22.49
N GLY A 120 -3.87 -11.02 -22.65
CA GLY A 120 -3.00 -10.01 -23.25
C GLY A 120 -2.52 -8.94 -22.28
N PRO A 121 -1.61 -8.06 -22.76
CA PRO A 121 -0.94 -7.08 -21.91
C PRO A 121 -1.92 -6.00 -21.41
N ARG A 122 -1.72 -5.59 -20.16
CA ARG A 122 -2.47 -4.52 -19.49
C ARG A 122 -1.53 -3.59 -18.75
N ARG A 123 -1.92 -2.32 -18.63
CA ARG A 123 -1.25 -1.32 -17.81
C ARG A 123 -2.28 -0.62 -16.95
N LEU A 124 -1.97 -0.54 -15.67
CA LEU A 124 -2.72 0.25 -14.70
C LEU A 124 -1.81 1.38 -14.23
N PHE A 125 -2.32 2.58 -14.23
CA PHE A 125 -1.60 3.77 -13.78
C PHE A 125 -2.20 4.28 -12.48
N ASP A 126 -1.33 4.83 -11.63
CA ASP A 126 -1.73 5.43 -10.37
C ASP A 126 -2.57 4.49 -9.49
N VAL A 127 -2.09 3.26 -9.34
CA VAL A 127 -2.66 2.30 -8.38
C VAL A 127 -2.27 2.73 -6.97
N TYR A 128 -3.26 2.85 -6.08
CA TYR A 128 -3.05 3.25 -4.69
C TYR A 128 -3.19 2.03 -3.79
N VAL A 129 -2.15 1.74 -3.04
CA VAL A 129 -2.15 0.68 -2.04
C VAL A 129 -1.93 1.31 -0.67
N ARG A 130 -2.82 1.04 0.28
CA ARG A 130 -2.65 1.42 1.68
C ARG A 130 -2.10 0.24 2.45
N LEU A 131 -1.03 0.50 3.20
CA LEU A 131 -0.33 -0.46 4.02
C LEU A 131 -0.44 -0.05 5.49
N THR A 132 -0.85 -0.97 6.35
CA THR A 132 -0.65 -0.87 7.78
C THR A 132 0.64 -1.60 8.14
N MET A 133 1.53 -0.93 8.85
CA MET A 133 2.86 -1.43 9.18
C MET A 133 3.07 -1.47 10.68
N ILE A 134 3.79 -2.48 11.15
CA ILE A 134 4.16 -2.65 12.56
C ILE A 134 5.67 -2.82 12.67
N GLU A 135 6.27 -2.13 13.63
CA GLU A 135 7.68 -2.29 13.95
C GLU A 135 7.87 -3.51 14.86
N VAL A 136 8.65 -4.47 14.39
CA VAL A 136 9.02 -5.68 15.12
C VAL A 136 10.53 -5.79 15.14
N GLU A 137 11.14 -5.74 16.33
CA GLU A 137 12.59 -5.85 16.53
C GLU A 137 13.42 -4.87 15.67
N GLY A 138 12.88 -3.67 15.41
CA GLY A 138 13.53 -2.63 14.60
C GLY A 138 13.33 -2.77 13.09
N ALA A 139 12.50 -3.72 12.64
CA ALA A 139 12.10 -3.87 11.24
C ALA A 139 10.63 -3.53 11.05
N TRP A 140 10.30 -2.82 9.98
CA TRP A 140 8.91 -2.53 9.61
C TRP A 140 8.32 -3.66 8.78
N LEU A 141 7.32 -4.35 9.33
CA LEU A 141 6.58 -5.44 8.68
C LEU A 141 5.17 -4.98 8.31
N ILE A 142 4.64 -5.53 7.25
CA ILE A 142 3.27 -5.28 6.80
C ILE A 142 2.28 -6.15 7.58
N ASP A 143 1.28 -5.51 8.15
CA ASP A 143 0.23 -6.16 8.95
C ASP A 143 -1.12 -6.21 8.22
N ASP A 144 -1.40 -5.23 7.35
CA ASP A 144 -2.60 -5.20 6.52
C ASP A 144 -2.36 -4.48 5.20
N VAL A 145 -3.07 -4.90 4.16
CA VAL A 145 -3.04 -4.32 2.82
C VAL A 145 -4.46 -4.03 2.36
N THR A 146 -4.72 -2.77 2.02
CA THR A 146 -5.99 -2.36 1.42
C THR A 146 -5.74 -1.70 0.07
N ASP A 147 -6.29 -2.28 -0.99
CA ASP A 147 -6.29 -1.62 -2.31
C ASP A 147 -7.37 -0.54 -2.35
N LEU A 148 -6.94 0.69 -2.61
CA LEU A 148 -7.82 1.85 -2.73
C LEU A 148 -8.32 2.06 -4.17
N SER A 149 -7.72 1.39 -5.15
CA SER A 149 -8.06 1.55 -6.58
C SER A 149 -9.31 0.77 -6.97
N PHE A 150 -9.58 -0.36 -6.34
CA PHE A 150 -10.77 -1.17 -6.64
C PHE A 150 -12.08 -0.56 -6.15
N GLY A 151 -12.03 0.38 -5.21
CA GLY A 151 -13.20 1.12 -4.75
C GLY A 151 -13.75 2.16 -5.74
N ALA A 152 -12.92 2.63 -6.67
CA ALA A 152 -13.33 3.63 -7.67
C ALA A 152 -13.99 3.03 -8.92
N GLY A 153 -13.87 1.71 -9.15
CA GLY A 153 -14.38 1.03 -10.33
C GLY A 153 -15.72 0.31 -10.17
N SER A 154 -16.21 0.15 -8.93
CA SER A 154 -17.50 -0.50 -8.65
C SER A 154 -18.64 0.47 -8.33
N GLY A 155 -18.49 1.73 -8.69
CA GLY A 155 -19.57 2.69 -8.64
C GLY A 155 -20.61 2.33 -9.69
N THR A 156 -21.62 1.54 -9.32
CA THR A 156 -22.92 1.59 -9.96
C THR A 156 -23.38 3.03 -9.86
N GLY A 157 -23.22 3.78 -10.95
CA GLY A 157 -23.73 5.15 -11.01
C GLY A 157 -25.21 5.15 -10.63
N PRO A 158 -25.70 6.20 -9.95
CA PRO A 158 -27.12 6.28 -9.65
C PRO A 158 -27.87 6.17 -10.97
N ASP A 159 -28.76 5.19 -11.02
CA ASP A 159 -29.71 4.99 -12.11
C ASP A 159 -30.50 6.28 -12.27
N VAL A 160 -30.14 7.09 -13.27
CA VAL A 160 -30.89 8.28 -13.65
C VAL A 160 -32.09 7.75 -14.40
N THR A 161 -33.10 7.30 -13.66
CA THR A 161 -34.43 7.08 -14.20
C THR A 161 -34.94 8.43 -14.72
N SER A 162 -34.74 8.62 -16.00
CA SER A 162 -35.37 9.71 -16.74
C SER A 162 -36.89 9.52 -16.66
N ASP A 163 -37.51 10.19 -15.71
CA ASP A 163 -38.98 10.32 -15.60
C ASP A 163 -39.43 11.17 -16.76
N THR A 164 -39.73 10.51 -17.89
CA THR A 164 -40.35 11.12 -19.03
C THR A 164 -41.82 11.27 -18.71
N THR A 165 -42.21 12.37 -18.06
CA THR A 165 -43.61 12.79 -17.96
C THR A 165 -44.12 13.15 -19.36
N ALA A 166 -44.81 12.19 -19.94
CA ALA A 166 -45.61 12.42 -21.16
C ALA A 166 -46.73 13.40 -20.85
N SER A 167 -46.61 14.62 -21.36
CA SER A 167 -47.71 15.60 -21.38
C SER A 167 -48.75 15.18 -22.38
N THR A 168 -49.86 14.65 -21.90
CA THR A 168 -51.06 14.37 -22.69
C THR A 168 -51.79 15.70 -22.97
N SER A 169 -51.65 16.21 -24.18
CA SER A 169 -52.50 17.32 -24.67
C SER A 169 -53.87 16.78 -25.04
N THR A 170 -54.86 17.01 -24.22
CA THR A 170 -56.28 16.81 -24.53
C THR A 170 -56.79 17.99 -25.37
N SER A 171 -57.06 17.74 -26.64
CA SER A 171 -57.89 18.65 -27.46
C SER A 171 -59.32 18.24 -27.27
N VAL A 172 -60.16 19.18 -26.90
CA VAL A 172 -61.62 19.09 -26.87
C VAL A 172 -62.21 19.99 -27.99
N PRO A 173 -63.26 19.59 -28.62
CA PRO A 173 -63.81 20.07 -29.89
C PRO A 173 -64.42 21.48 -29.85
#